data_4ea1ed3fadbfdba5724182766cab2773
#
_entry.id   4ea1ed3fadbfdba5724182766cab2773
#
_cell.length_a   1.000
_cell.length_b   1.000
_cell.length_c   1.000
_cell.angle_alpha   90.00
_cell.angle_beta   90.00
_cell.angle_gamma   90.00
#
_symmetry.space_group_name_H-M   'P 1'
#
loop_
_entity.id
_entity.type
_entity.pdbx_description
1 polymer ?
#
loop_
_entity_poly.entity_id
_entity_poly.type
_entity_poly.pdbx_seq_one_letter_code
_entity_poly.pdbx_strand_id
1 'polypeptide(L)'
;GIELGLQKHLGTRYETLIEKYPFDFVIGSMHLVCGEDPYTGKVFEELGDAQVYRRMFCETLECIRKIKCFDVLGHLDYVVRYGKHQAEAYSYEKFSDEIDMILRELISSGKGLELNMAGIKYGLGFAHPHPSVLRRYKELGGEIITVGSDAHKAEHIGYEFEIAGELLKSCGFRYYTE
;
A
#
# COMPACT_ATOMS: atom_id res chain seq x y z
N GLY A 1 6.76 -0.73 -16.36
CA GLY A 1 6.27 0.09 -15.26
C GLY A 1 7.35 0.55 -14.30
N ILE A 2 6.97 1.33 -13.31
CA ILE A 2 7.86 1.85 -12.25
C ILE A 2 7.11 1.93 -10.92
N GLU A 3 7.84 1.80 -9.81
CA GLU A 3 7.35 2.13 -8.48
C GLU A 3 7.98 3.43 -8.00
N LEU A 4 7.16 4.40 -7.58
CA LEU A 4 7.56 5.68 -7.03
C LEU A 4 7.45 5.65 -5.50
N GLY A 5 8.56 5.85 -4.80
CA GLY A 5 8.54 6.09 -3.36
C GLY A 5 8.00 7.49 -3.05
N LEU A 6 6.71 7.59 -2.75
CA LEU A 6 5.99 8.86 -2.62
C LEU A 6 6.50 9.71 -1.47
N GLN A 7 6.83 10.95 -1.77
CA GLN A 7 7.15 11.99 -0.81
C GLN A 7 6.53 13.31 -1.27
N LYS A 8 5.80 13.96 -0.39
CA LYS A 8 4.97 15.14 -0.70
C LYS A 8 5.72 16.28 -1.40
N HIS A 9 7.02 16.44 -1.15
CA HIS A 9 7.84 17.50 -1.74
C HIS A 9 8.40 17.15 -3.13
N LEU A 10 8.27 15.89 -3.58
CA LEU A 10 8.80 15.41 -4.87
C LEU A 10 7.77 15.39 -6.00
N GLY A 11 6.53 15.84 -5.78
CA GLY A 11 5.42 15.74 -6.75
C GLY A 11 5.81 16.19 -8.17
N THR A 12 6.35 17.39 -8.32
CA THR A 12 6.78 17.92 -9.64
C THR A 12 7.91 17.09 -10.28
N ARG A 13 8.77 16.46 -9.47
CA ARG A 13 9.82 15.58 -10.01
C ARG A 13 9.22 14.27 -10.56
N TYR A 14 8.20 13.73 -9.91
CA TYR A 14 7.51 12.55 -10.40
C TYR A 14 6.78 12.85 -11.71
N GLU A 15 6.06 13.97 -11.79
CA GLU A 15 5.39 14.41 -13.02
C GLU A 15 6.38 14.52 -14.17
N THR A 16 7.51 15.21 -13.97
CA THR A 16 8.58 15.33 -14.97
C THR A 16 9.15 13.96 -15.38
N LEU A 17 9.31 13.03 -14.43
CA LEU A 17 9.82 11.69 -14.73
C LEU A 17 8.83 10.89 -15.60
N ILE A 18 7.54 10.90 -15.24
CA ILE A 18 6.49 10.18 -15.96
C ILE A 18 6.28 10.78 -17.36
N GLU A 19 6.32 12.11 -17.50
CA GLU A 19 6.23 12.75 -18.81
C GLU A 19 7.43 12.42 -19.72
N LYS A 20 8.62 12.26 -19.11
CA LYS A 20 9.86 12.00 -19.86
C LYS A 20 9.97 10.58 -20.37
N TYR A 21 9.42 9.60 -19.66
CA TYR A 21 9.57 8.19 -19.98
C TYR A 21 8.19 7.52 -20.13
N PRO A 22 7.94 6.74 -21.23
CA PRO A 22 6.66 6.10 -21.49
C PRO A 22 6.47 4.86 -20.62
N PHE A 23 6.19 5.04 -19.34
CA PHE A 23 5.82 3.92 -18.46
C PHE A 23 4.37 3.50 -18.73
N ASP A 24 4.14 2.21 -18.91
CA ASP A 24 2.79 1.66 -19.09
C ASP A 24 2.01 1.62 -17.79
N PHE A 25 2.70 1.59 -16.64
CA PHE A 25 2.09 1.45 -15.33
C PHE A 25 2.97 2.03 -14.21
N VAL A 26 2.36 2.72 -13.28
CA VAL A 26 3.05 3.41 -12.17
C VAL A 26 2.42 3.04 -10.82
N ILE A 27 3.21 2.43 -9.95
CA ILE A 27 2.84 2.19 -8.55
C ILE A 27 3.33 3.37 -7.72
N GLY A 28 2.48 3.93 -6.87
CA GLY A 28 2.87 4.92 -5.87
C GLY A 28 2.89 4.29 -4.48
N SER A 29 4.04 4.30 -3.79
CA SER A 29 4.20 3.62 -2.52
C SER A 29 4.80 4.51 -1.44
N MET A 30 4.35 4.35 -0.20
CA MET A 30 4.93 5.04 0.94
C MET A 30 5.98 4.15 1.60
N HIS A 31 7.22 4.61 1.63
CA HIS A 31 8.34 3.87 2.25
C HIS A 31 8.93 4.57 3.46
N LEU A 32 8.61 5.84 3.68
CA LEU A 32 9.09 6.63 4.82
C LEU A 32 7.93 7.06 5.70
N VAL A 33 8.16 7.16 6.99
CA VAL A 33 7.26 7.76 7.96
C VAL A 33 8.03 8.78 8.80
N CYS A 34 7.51 10.01 8.91
CA CYS A 34 8.24 11.15 9.51
C CYS A 34 9.65 11.39 8.88
N GLY A 35 9.82 11.05 7.59
CA GLY A 35 11.10 11.14 6.87
C GLY A 35 12.11 10.04 7.21
N GLU A 36 11.77 9.07 8.06
CA GLU A 36 12.63 7.95 8.47
C GLU A 36 12.17 6.65 7.81
N ASP A 37 13.13 5.78 7.47
CA ASP A 37 12.83 4.42 6.99
C ASP A 37 12.42 3.54 8.17
N PRO A 38 11.19 2.97 8.17
CA PRO A 38 10.71 2.12 9.25
C PRO A 38 11.57 0.87 9.46
N TYR A 39 12.32 0.42 8.43
CA TYR A 39 13.25 -0.69 8.54
C TYR A 39 14.33 -0.46 9.62
N THR A 40 14.73 0.78 9.87
CA THR A 40 15.74 1.11 10.90
C THR A 40 15.24 0.88 12.32
N GLY A 41 13.95 0.81 12.54
CA GLY A 41 13.32 0.66 13.85
C GLY A 41 13.27 1.95 14.69
N LYS A 42 14.05 2.98 14.35
CA LYS A 42 14.20 4.21 15.13
C LYS A 42 12.89 4.92 15.40
N VAL A 43 12.05 5.10 14.38
CA VAL A 43 10.75 5.76 14.51
C VAL A 43 9.81 4.99 15.45
N PHE A 44 9.92 3.66 15.49
CA PHE A 44 9.14 2.82 16.42
C PHE A 44 9.61 2.95 17.86
N GLU A 45 10.90 3.14 18.09
CA GLU A 45 11.45 3.38 19.42
C GLU A 45 10.98 4.72 19.99
N GLU A 46 10.86 5.73 19.13
CA GLU A 46 10.44 7.08 19.53
C GLU A 46 8.93 7.19 19.75
N LEU A 47 8.10 6.57 18.90
CA LEU A 47 6.66 6.81 18.86
C LEU A 47 5.81 5.58 19.27
N GLY A 48 6.37 4.38 19.18
CA GLY A 48 5.61 3.14 19.32
C GLY A 48 4.75 2.78 18.10
N ASP A 49 4.41 1.49 17.97
CA ASP A 49 3.82 0.91 16.77
C ASP A 49 2.54 1.63 16.30
N ALA A 50 1.58 1.81 17.21
CA ALA A 50 0.28 2.39 16.84
C ALA A 50 0.40 3.85 16.33
N GLN A 51 1.31 4.62 16.88
CA GLN A 51 1.53 6.00 16.42
C GLN A 51 2.24 6.04 15.07
N VAL A 52 3.21 5.15 14.85
CA VAL A 52 3.90 5.03 13.56
C VAL A 52 2.92 4.64 12.46
N TYR A 53 2.03 3.66 12.69
CA TYR A 53 1.02 3.26 11.72
C TYR A 53 0.08 4.42 11.38
N ARG A 54 -0.44 5.11 12.40
CA ARG A 54 -1.31 6.28 12.21
C ARG A 54 -0.62 7.39 11.40
N ARG A 55 0.63 7.69 11.71
CA ARG A 55 1.44 8.67 10.96
C ARG A 55 1.60 8.25 9.50
N MET A 56 1.93 7.00 9.25
CA MET A 56 2.07 6.48 7.88
C MET A 56 0.77 6.68 7.09
N PHE A 57 -0.38 6.32 7.65
CA PHE A 57 -1.67 6.49 6.98
C PHE A 57 -2.00 7.96 6.73
N CYS A 58 -1.76 8.85 7.71
CA CYS A 58 -1.97 10.29 7.52
C CYS A 58 -1.06 10.86 6.41
N GLU A 59 0.22 10.51 6.40
CA GLU A 59 1.18 10.96 5.39
C GLU A 59 0.86 10.38 4.01
N THR A 60 0.39 9.11 3.95
CA THR A 60 -0.13 8.49 2.72
C THR A 60 -1.26 9.32 2.13
N LEU A 61 -2.28 9.65 2.94
CA LEU A 61 -3.40 10.47 2.50
C LEU A 61 -2.97 11.84 1.97
N GLU A 62 -2.04 12.50 2.67
CA GLU A 62 -1.49 13.78 2.22
C GLU A 62 -0.75 13.67 0.88
N CYS A 63 0.04 12.58 0.69
CA CYS A 63 0.76 12.32 -0.54
C CYS A 63 -0.19 12.07 -1.71
N ILE A 64 -1.16 11.16 -1.57
CA ILE A 64 -2.06 10.79 -2.67
C ILE A 64 -3.05 11.91 -3.04
N ARG A 65 -3.34 12.83 -2.13
CA ARG A 65 -4.10 14.06 -2.44
C ARG A 65 -3.33 15.01 -3.33
N LYS A 66 -2.02 15.09 -3.15
CA LYS A 66 -1.15 16.02 -3.85
C LYS A 66 -0.56 15.44 -5.14
N ILE A 67 -0.19 14.17 -5.13
CA ILE A 67 0.50 13.48 -6.21
C ILE A 67 -0.51 12.59 -6.93
N LYS A 68 -0.68 12.79 -8.24
CA LYS A 68 -1.69 12.08 -9.05
C LYS A 68 -1.07 11.24 -10.18
N CYS A 69 0.23 11.31 -10.39
CA CYS A 69 0.95 10.62 -11.46
C CYS A 69 1.31 9.15 -11.12
N PHE A 70 0.38 8.42 -10.54
CA PHE A 70 0.46 6.96 -10.31
C PHE A 70 -0.89 6.31 -10.64
N ASP A 71 -0.92 5.00 -10.86
CA ASP A 71 -2.13 4.24 -11.21
C ASP A 71 -2.72 3.53 -10.01
N VAL A 72 -1.89 2.89 -9.18
CA VAL A 72 -2.31 2.21 -7.96
C VAL A 72 -1.45 2.60 -6.76
N LEU A 73 -2.04 2.56 -5.56
CA LEU A 73 -1.30 2.65 -4.30
C LEU A 73 -0.75 1.27 -3.95
N GLY A 74 0.58 1.18 -3.84
CA GLY A 74 1.27 -0.04 -3.44
C GLY A 74 1.14 -0.33 -1.94
N HIS A 75 1.15 -1.59 -1.56
CA HIS A 75 1.27 -2.16 -0.20
C HIS A 75 0.91 -1.21 0.96
N LEU A 76 -0.33 -0.72 1.01
CA LEU A 76 -0.82 0.37 1.86
C LEU A 76 -0.37 0.28 3.33
N ASP A 77 -0.41 -0.91 3.93
CA ASP A 77 -0.04 -1.15 5.33
C ASP A 77 1.38 -1.75 5.51
N TYR A 78 2.25 -1.51 4.53
CA TYR A 78 3.63 -1.95 4.49
C TYR A 78 4.40 -1.75 5.83
N VAL A 79 4.16 -0.63 6.50
CA VAL A 79 4.81 -0.25 7.75
C VAL A 79 4.59 -1.26 8.88
N VAL A 80 3.49 -2.02 8.83
CA VAL A 80 3.09 -2.96 9.89
C VAL A 80 4.12 -4.07 10.09
N ARG A 81 4.80 -4.49 9.02
CA ARG A 81 5.80 -5.58 9.09
C ARG A 81 7.02 -5.24 9.95
N TYR A 82 7.27 -3.96 10.23
CA TYR A 82 8.41 -3.50 11.02
C TYR A 82 8.08 -3.21 12.49
N GLY A 83 6.81 -3.19 12.86
CA GLY A 83 6.37 -3.01 14.24
C GLY A 83 6.75 -4.19 15.14
N LYS A 84 7.04 -3.91 16.40
CA LYS A 84 7.37 -4.95 17.39
C LYS A 84 6.15 -5.81 17.77
N HIS A 85 4.95 -5.23 17.72
CA HIS A 85 3.70 -5.86 18.14
C HIS A 85 2.69 -5.95 16.98
N GLN A 86 3.18 -6.17 15.78
CA GLN A 86 2.47 -6.21 14.50
C GLN A 86 0.95 -6.43 14.61
N ALA A 87 0.54 -7.70 14.78
CA ALA A 87 -0.88 -8.09 14.83
C ALA A 87 -1.63 -7.56 16.05
N GLU A 88 -0.95 -7.32 17.18
CA GLU A 88 -1.57 -6.76 18.38
C GLU A 88 -1.81 -5.24 18.24
N ALA A 89 -0.88 -4.54 17.61
CA ALA A 89 -0.94 -3.10 17.39
C ALA A 89 -1.81 -2.72 16.19
N TYR A 90 -1.97 -3.60 15.18
CA TYR A 90 -2.64 -3.34 13.93
C TYR A 90 -3.95 -4.13 13.77
N SER A 91 -5.00 -3.43 13.40
CA SER A 91 -6.20 -3.97 12.74
C SER A 91 -6.87 -2.83 11.98
N TYR A 92 -7.69 -3.15 10.96
CA TYR A 92 -8.45 -2.13 10.22
C TYR A 92 -9.28 -1.26 11.17
N GLU A 93 -9.96 -1.86 12.15
CA GLU A 93 -10.86 -1.16 13.07
C GLU A 93 -10.14 -0.08 13.90
N LYS A 94 -8.87 -0.30 14.26
CA LYS A 94 -8.07 0.67 15.01
C LYS A 94 -7.68 1.91 14.19
N PHE A 95 -7.70 1.81 12.87
CA PHE A 95 -7.26 2.85 11.93
C PHE A 95 -8.29 3.10 10.82
N SER A 96 -9.55 2.73 11.06
CA SER A 96 -10.62 2.79 10.07
C SER A 96 -10.84 4.20 9.49
N ASP A 97 -10.72 5.24 10.30
CA ASP A 97 -10.91 6.60 9.86
C ASP A 97 -9.84 7.01 8.83
N GLU A 98 -8.58 6.75 9.13
CA GLU A 98 -7.46 7.08 8.25
C GLU A 98 -7.49 6.22 6.98
N ILE A 99 -7.70 4.92 7.12
CA ILE A 99 -7.75 3.97 6.00
C ILE A 99 -8.94 4.29 5.10
N ASP A 100 -10.14 4.51 5.63
CA ASP A 100 -11.31 4.87 4.83
C ASP A 100 -11.10 6.17 4.04
N MET A 101 -10.45 7.17 4.62
CA MET A 101 -10.10 8.40 3.90
C MET A 101 -9.15 8.13 2.72
N ILE A 102 -8.15 7.26 2.90
CA ILE A 102 -7.25 6.84 1.81
C ILE A 102 -8.05 6.12 0.72
N LEU A 103 -8.84 5.12 1.08
CA LEU A 103 -9.61 4.31 0.13
C LEU A 103 -10.60 5.18 -0.67
N ARG A 104 -11.30 6.10 -0.03
CA ARG A 104 -12.20 7.05 -0.70
C ARG A 104 -11.45 8.00 -1.62
N GLU A 105 -10.28 8.47 -1.22
CA GLU A 105 -9.45 9.33 -2.08
C GLU A 105 -8.99 8.59 -3.35
N LEU A 106 -8.55 7.33 -3.23
CA LEU A 106 -8.19 6.50 -4.37
C LEU A 106 -9.38 6.32 -5.33
N ILE A 107 -10.53 5.91 -4.80
CA ILE A 107 -11.74 5.68 -5.59
C ILE A 107 -12.18 6.96 -6.31
N SER A 108 -12.26 8.08 -5.60
CA SER A 108 -12.72 9.35 -6.17
C SER A 108 -11.77 9.93 -7.21
N SER A 109 -10.48 9.60 -7.13
CA SER A 109 -9.47 10.02 -8.10
C SER A 109 -9.23 9.01 -9.22
N GLY A 110 -10.01 7.91 -9.29
CA GLY A 110 -9.86 6.86 -10.30
C GLY A 110 -8.57 6.06 -10.18
N LYS A 111 -7.99 5.99 -8.96
CA LYS A 111 -6.77 5.23 -8.65
C LYS A 111 -7.13 3.89 -8.02
N GLY A 112 -6.25 2.90 -8.25
CA GLY A 112 -6.42 1.56 -7.71
C GLY A 112 -5.64 1.33 -6.41
N LEU A 113 -5.78 0.10 -5.93
CA LEU A 113 -5.06 -0.46 -4.79
C LEU A 113 -4.30 -1.71 -5.24
N GLU A 114 -3.11 -1.92 -4.71
CA GLU A 114 -2.36 -3.16 -4.93
C GLU A 114 -2.67 -4.16 -3.81
N LEU A 115 -2.90 -5.44 -4.18
CA LEU A 115 -2.72 -6.59 -3.29
C LEU A 115 -1.30 -7.10 -3.45
N ASN A 116 -0.46 -6.89 -2.45
CA ASN A 116 0.95 -7.24 -2.47
C ASN A 116 1.24 -8.44 -1.56
N MET A 117 1.78 -9.51 -2.14
CA MET A 117 1.98 -10.79 -1.44
C MET A 117 3.24 -10.81 -0.54
N ALA A 118 4.04 -9.75 -0.55
CA ALA A 118 5.27 -9.68 0.24
C ALA A 118 5.02 -9.76 1.77
N GLY A 119 3.85 -9.35 2.26
CA GLY A 119 3.50 -9.49 3.67
C GLY A 119 3.59 -10.94 4.14
N ILE A 120 3.08 -11.90 3.36
CA ILE A 120 3.18 -13.33 3.64
C ILE A 120 4.64 -13.78 3.55
N LYS A 121 5.34 -13.38 2.50
CA LYS A 121 6.76 -13.71 2.27
C LYS A 121 7.67 -13.31 3.44
N TYR A 122 7.39 -12.20 4.08
CA TYR A 122 8.15 -11.68 5.22
C TYR A 122 7.58 -12.07 6.60
N GLY A 123 6.65 -13.03 6.63
CA GLY A 123 6.18 -13.64 7.88
C GLY A 123 5.12 -12.85 8.65
N LEU A 124 4.49 -11.85 8.03
CA LEU A 124 3.43 -11.06 8.65
C LEU A 124 2.13 -11.87 8.85
N GLY A 125 1.98 -12.99 8.10
CA GLY A 125 0.80 -13.85 8.14
C GLY A 125 -0.37 -13.39 7.25
N PHE A 126 -0.26 -12.22 6.62
CA PHE A 126 -1.22 -11.69 5.64
C PHE A 126 -0.52 -10.88 4.56
N ALA A 127 -1.19 -10.67 3.43
CA ALA A 127 -0.72 -9.81 2.35
C ALA A 127 -0.96 -8.32 2.65
N HIS A 128 -0.27 -7.42 1.95
CA HIS A 128 -0.51 -5.99 2.03
C HIS A 128 -1.52 -5.51 0.96
N PRO A 129 -2.59 -4.81 1.34
CA PRO A 129 -3.03 -4.60 2.70
C PRO A 129 -3.75 -5.83 3.29
N HIS A 130 -3.94 -5.79 4.60
CA HIS A 130 -4.71 -6.83 5.32
C HIS A 130 -6.08 -7.07 4.67
N PRO A 131 -6.58 -8.33 4.62
CA PRO A 131 -7.84 -8.68 3.94
C PRO A 131 -9.06 -7.86 4.37
N SER A 132 -9.12 -7.36 5.61
CA SER A 132 -10.20 -6.47 6.05
C SER A 132 -10.20 -5.13 5.30
N VAL A 133 -9.04 -4.60 4.95
CA VAL A 133 -8.91 -3.38 4.15
C VAL A 133 -9.36 -3.62 2.71
N LEU A 134 -9.02 -4.78 2.12
CA LEU A 134 -9.49 -5.16 0.78
C LEU A 134 -11.02 -5.28 0.73
N ARG A 135 -11.64 -5.95 1.72
CA ARG A 135 -13.10 -6.02 1.84
C ARG A 135 -13.71 -4.63 1.94
N ARG A 136 -13.11 -3.79 2.78
CA ARG A 136 -13.58 -2.40 2.93
C ARG A 136 -13.46 -1.59 1.65
N TYR A 137 -12.36 -1.74 0.92
CA TYR A 137 -12.18 -1.09 -0.38
C TYR A 137 -13.29 -1.50 -1.35
N LYS A 138 -13.62 -2.81 -1.41
CA LYS A 138 -14.73 -3.30 -2.24
C LYS A 138 -16.10 -2.78 -1.79
N GLU A 139 -16.37 -2.74 -0.49
CA GLU A 139 -17.62 -2.18 0.08
C GLU A 139 -17.80 -0.69 -0.26
N LEU A 140 -16.72 0.07 -0.30
CA LEU A 140 -16.72 1.48 -0.68
C LEU A 140 -16.88 1.73 -2.18
N GLY A 141 -16.92 0.67 -2.99
CA GLY A 141 -17.06 0.72 -4.45
C GLY A 141 -15.73 0.70 -5.20
N GLY A 142 -14.64 0.33 -4.54
CA GLY A 142 -13.34 0.14 -5.19
C GLY A 142 -13.36 -1.07 -6.13
N GLU A 143 -12.83 -0.90 -7.34
CA GLU A 143 -12.82 -1.94 -8.37
C GLU A 143 -11.44 -2.15 -8.99
N ILE A 144 -10.60 -1.13 -9.03
CA ILE A 144 -9.26 -1.21 -9.60
C ILE A 144 -8.32 -1.85 -8.57
N ILE A 145 -8.00 -3.11 -8.77
CA ILE A 145 -7.11 -3.88 -7.89
C ILE A 145 -6.06 -4.62 -8.72
N THR A 146 -4.80 -4.52 -8.36
CA THR A 146 -3.70 -5.27 -8.97
C THR A 146 -3.10 -6.27 -7.98
N VAL A 147 -2.31 -7.22 -8.50
CA VAL A 147 -1.59 -8.19 -7.67
C VAL A 147 -0.09 -8.03 -7.88
N GLY A 148 0.65 -7.86 -6.80
CA GLY A 148 2.10 -7.74 -6.79
C GLY A 148 2.78 -8.77 -5.89
N SER A 149 3.98 -9.21 -6.26
CA SER A 149 4.83 -10.07 -5.42
C SER A 149 5.99 -9.33 -4.76
N ASP A 150 6.21 -8.09 -5.14
CA ASP A 150 7.34 -7.26 -4.67
C ASP A 150 8.67 -8.03 -4.77
N ALA A 151 8.92 -8.58 -5.97
CA ALA A 151 10.02 -9.50 -6.21
C ALA A 151 11.34 -8.73 -6.35
N HIS A 152 12.26 -8.96 -5.42
CA HIS A 152 13.64 -8.49 -5.47
C HIS A 152 14.64 -9.62 -5.84
N LYS A 153 14.12 -10.83 -6.09
CA LYS A 153 14.84 -12.02 -6.56
C LYS A 153 13.99 -12.78 -7.55
N ALA A 154 14.61 -13.47 -8.50
CA ALA A 154 13.89 -14.24 -9.53
C ALA A 154 12.91 -15.27 -8.95
N GLU A 155 13.26 -15.92 -7.87
CA GLU A 155 12.45 -16.91 -7.16
C GLU A 155 11.18 -16.33 -6.50
N HIS A 156 11.09 -15.02 -6.37
CA HIS A 156 9.94 -14.32 -5.80
C HIS A 156 8.94 -13.80 -6.83
N ILE A 157 9.24 -13.95 -8.12
CA ILE A 157 8.33 -13.51 -9.20
C ILE A 157 7.07 -14.37 -9.16
N GLY A 158 5.90 -13.71 -9.04
CA GLY A 158 4.62 -14.40 -8.92
C GLY A 158 4.40 -15.15 -7.61
N TYR A 159 5.15 -14.79 -6.56
CA TYR A 159 5.06 -15.45 -5.26
C TYR A 159 3.61 -15.44 -4.74
N GLU A 160 3.08 -16.65 -4.46
CA GLU A 160 1.73 -16.89 -3.91
C GLU A 160 0.56 -16.27 -4.73
N PHE A 161 0.69 -16.12 -6.05
CA PHE A 161 -0.39 -15.56 -6.88
C PHE A 161 -1.63 -16.45 -6.92
N GLU A 162 -1.50 -17.76 -6.71
CA GLU A 162 -2.66 -18.66 -6.56
C GLU A 162 -3.48 -18.30 -5.32
N ILE A 163 -2.80 -18.05 -4.20
CA ILE A 163 -3.45 -17.59 -2.95
C ILE A 163 -4.05 -16.19 -3.14
N ALA A 164 -3.38 -15.31 -3.87
CA ALA A 164 -3.89 -13.96 -4.15
C ALA A 164 -5.27 -14.00 -4.83
N GLY A 165 -5.47 -14.88 -5.82
CA GLY A 165 -6.75 -15.07 -6.50
C GLY A 165 -7.86 -15.49 -5.56
N GLU A 166 -7.61 -16.47 -4.68
CA GLU A 166 -8.59 -16.92 -3.67
C GLU A 166 -8.88 -15.84 -2.63
N LEU A 167 -7.86 -15.10 -2.22
CA LEU A 167 -7.99 -13.98 -1.30
C LEU A 167 -8.88 -12.87 -1.88
N LEU A 168 -8.65 -12.45 -3.12
CA LEU A 168 -9.48 -11.45 -3.80
C LEU A 168 -10.93 -11.92 -3.93
N LYS A 169 -11.18 -13.17 -4.30
CA LYS A 169 -12.54 -13.75 -4.35
C LYS A 169 -13.21 -13.68 -2.97
N SER A 170 -12.49 -14.04 -1.90
CA SER A 170 -13.01 -13.98 -0.52
C SER A 170 -13.34 -12.56 -0.07
N CYS A 171 -12.71 -11.55 -0.67
CA CYS A 171 -12.96 -10.13 -0.45
C CYS A 171 -14.03 -9.53 -1.38
N GLY A 172 -14.63 -10.34 -2.27
CA GLY A 172 -15.73 -9.94 -3.14
C GLY A 172 -15.32 -9.43 -4.52
N PHE A 173 -14.04 -9.55 -4.90
CA PHE A 173 -13.56 -9.22 -6.25
C PHE A 173 -13.83 -10.38 -7.21
N ARG A 174 -14.22 -10.07 -8.44
CA ARG A 174 -14.46 -11.05 -9.53
C ARG A 174 -13.34 -11.07 -10.56
N TYR A 175 -12.57 -10.03 -10.63
CA TYR A 175 -11.43 -9.82 -11.54
C TYR A 175 -10.43 -8.86 -10.87
N TYR A 176 -9.24 -8.83 -11.41
CA TYR A 176 -8.19 -7.86 -11.09
C TYR A 176 -7.73 -7.17 -12.38
N THR A 177 -7.05 -6.03 -12.23
CA THR A 177 -6.49 -5.26 -13.35
C THR A 177 -5.08 -5.79 -13.66
N GLU A 178 -4.80 -6.04 -14.94
CA GLU A 178 -3.48 -6.39 -15.47
C GLU A 178 -2.76 -5.17 -16.05
#